data_310f3a45a56ba7159c33fc6a06dda3f1
#
_entry.id   310f3a45a56ba7159c33fc6a06dda3f1
#
_cell.length_a   1.000
_cell.length_b   1.000
_cell.length_c   1.000
_cell.angle_alpha   90.00
_cell.angle_beta   90.00
_cell.angle_gamma   90.00
#
_symmetry.space_group_name_H-M   'P 1'
#
loop_
_entity.id
_entity.type
_entity.pdbx_description
1 polymer ?
#
loop_
_entity_poly.entity_id
_entity_poly.type
_entity_poly.pdbx_seq_one_letter_code
_entity_poly.pdbx_strand_id
1 'polypeptide(L)'
;MKTAFERKMKSNRATDAAYVVLLFLMAVVFTEFFHRQTIRYNGAYISDTIVYAQNLGNVEKSRMIAWVFEKLNSIDSSYYAISVFMSLMVVATVVAGYYFVSFFVKRENVLVERYVMQLSSLCVLFSGPIYIPVSHPLFYINTWPKYAWHSPTEIAMVLFALLSVVIFISIYDSYFESIKIIQWFELALTVFLSAWAKPNFMITFAPVVLFVILSDLIRRKGYGLFYRLKRVVMLGSTMIPGGVFVLVLKHLEFSGENSSGGIAISIGYFLNKMDYPLISIMCSLAFPAAVFAVNYRKIRDISCKIILGTFFVGTAEYLIFVEAGTRINHCNFGWSRQVGEFILFGYAVALLIINFKDSEFLSDKPTLRKAYFLIAGFLLAAHVLSQLVYVQYLIRGHLYRI
;
A
#
# COMPACT_ATOMS: atom_id res chain seq x y z
N MET A 1 -1.92 33.70 27.67
CA MET A 1 -1.97 33.17 26.29
C MET A 1 -0.59 32.79 25.74
N LYS A 2 0.46 33.61 25.83
CA LYS A 2 1.84 33.30 25.39
C LYS A 2 2.40 31.98 25.98
N THR A 3 2.23 31.76 27.28
CA THR A 3 2.75 30.57 28.00
C THR A 3 2.09 29.23 27.57
N ALA A 4 0.82 29.24 27.21
CA ALA A 4 0.13 28.05 26.72
C ALA A 4 0.53 27.69 25.28
N PHE A 5 0.73 28.72 24.43
CA PHE A 5 1.26 28.55 23.07
C PHE A 5 2.71 28.08 23.06
N GLU A 6 3.56 28.62 23.94
CA GLU A 6 4.95 28.20 24.08
C GLU A 6 5.07 26.75 24.63
N ARG A 7 4.20 26.36 25.58
CA ARG A 7 4.14 24.94 26.04
C ARG A 7 3.68 24.01 24.95
N LYS A 8 2.69 24.41 24.14
CA LYS A 8 2.20 23.61 23.01
C LYS A 8 3.26 23.47 21.91
N MET A 9 4.02 24.54 21.62
CA MET A 9 5.17 24.48 20.69
C MET A 9 6.32 23.59 21.20
N LYS A 10 6.66 23.66 22.51
CA LYS A 10 7.67 22.79 23.12
C LYS A 10 7.23 21.32 23.10
N SER A 11 5.96 21.02 23.41
CA SER A 11 5.40 19.68 23.35
C SER A 11 5.46 19.11 21.92
N ASN A 12 5.18 19.89 20.88
CA ASN A 12 5.27 19.45 19.50
C ASN A 12 6.73 19.13 19.08
N ARG A 13 7.71 19.92 19.53
CA ARG A 13 9.12 19.68 19.22
C ARG A 13 9.64 18.38 19.85
N ALA A 14 9.24 18.09 21.09
CA ALA A 14 9.64 16.85 21.76
C ALA A 14 9.06 15.62 21.09
N THR A 15 7.78 15.66 20.68
CA THR A 15 7.14 14.55 19.95
C THR A 15 7.72 14.37 18.55
N ASP A 16 8.02 15.47 17.84
CA ASP A 16 8.67 15.41 16.54
C ASP A 16 10.09 14.82 16.66
N ALA A 17 10.86 15.24 17.68
CA ALA A 17 12.19 14.67 17.94
C ALA A 17 12.12 13.17 18.29
N ALA A 18 11.18 12.77 19.16
CA ALA A 18 10.97 11.38 19.50
C ALA A 18 10.60 10.53 18.26
N TYR A 19 9.76 11.07 17.37
CA TYR A 19 9.40 10.40 16.12
C TYR A 19 10.61 10.24 15.18
N VAL A 20 11.45 11.27 15.02
CA VAL A 20 12.68 11.19 14.23
C VAL A 20 13.64 10.14 14.80
N VAL A 21 13.81 10.11 16.14
CA VAL A 21 14.62 9.09 16.80
C VAL A 21 14.05 7.69 16.55
N LEU A 22 12.75 7.53 16.64
CA LEU A 22 12.08 6.25 16.32
C LEU A 22 12.31 5.81 14.87
N LEU A 23 12.18 6.72 13.90
CA LEU A 23 12.46 6.43 12.49
C LEU A 23 13.93 6.04 12.27
N PHE A 24 14.85 6.70 12.96
CA PHE A 24 16.27 6.34 12.92
C PHE A 24 16.53 4.94 13.51
N LEU A 25 15.95 4.63 14.68
CA LEU A 25 16.04 3.29 15.27
C LEU A 25 15.43 2.22 14.36
N MET A 26 14.30 2.52 13.74
CA MET A 26 13.72 1.64 12.73
C MET A 26 14.67 1.42 11.54
N ALA A 27 15.31 2.48 11.03
CA ALA A 27 16.28 2.35 9.94
C ALA A 27 17.43 1.40 10.34
N VAL A 28 17.96 1.52 11.55
CA VAL A 28 19.04 0.64 12.05
C VAL A 28 18.56 -0.81 12.16
N VAL A 29 17.40 -1.04 12.80
CA VAL A 29 16.86 -2.40 13.01
C VAL A 29 16.52 -3.05 11.66
N PHE A 30 15.90 -2.32 10.74
CA PHE A 30 15.57 -2.86 9.43
C PHE A 30 16.78 -3.03 8.51
N THR A 31 17.86 -2.26 8.70
CA THR A 31 19.12 -2.52 7.99
C THR A 31 19.67 -3.90 8.33
N GLU A 32 19.74 -4.24 9.62
CA GLU A 32 20.18 -5.57 10.05
C GLU A 32 19.20 -6.66 9.60
N PHE A 33 17.88 -6.39 9.66
CA PHE A 33 16.86 -7.31 9.19
C PHE A 33 17.01 -7.65 7.69
N PHE A 34 17.19 -6.64 6.84
CA PHE A 34 17.39 -6.86 5.40
C PHE A 34 18.76 -7.44 5.10
N HIS A 35 19.80 -7.06 5.85
CA HIS A 35 21.12 -7.66 5.66
C HIS A 35 21.08 -9.17 5.90
N ARG A 36 20.39 -9.64 6.93
CA ARG A 36 20.18 -11.07 7.14
C ARG A 36 19.41 -11.73 5.99
N GLN A 37 18.47 -11.04 5.36
CA GLN A 37 17.74 -11.55 4.19
C GLN A 37 18.60 -11.61 2.93
N THR A 38 19.67 -10.79 2.81
CA THR A 38 20.55 -10.80 1.63
C THR A 38 21.65 -11.87 1.70
N ILE A 39 21.99 -12.34 2.90
CA ILE A 39 23.11 -13.30 3.10
C ILE A 39 22.65 -14.70 3.49
N ARG A 40 21.44 -14.88 4.05
CA ARG A 40 20.95 -16.18 4.49
C ARG A 40 20.10 -16.84 3.39
N TYR A 41 20.70 -17.81 2.72
CA TYR A 41 19.99 -18.74 1.87
C TYR A 41 19.61 -19.97 2.69
N ASN A 42 18.31 -20.12 2.95
CA ASN A 42 17.79 -21.36 3.54
C ASN A 42 16.90 -22.03 2.48
N GLY A 43 17.40 -23.08 1.84
CA GLY A 43 16.83 -23.71 0.62
C GLY A 43 15.32 -24.00 0.61
N ALA A 44 14.65 -23.95 1.75
CA ALA A 44 13.19 -24.09 1.85
C ALA A 44 12.45 -22.73 1.70
N TYR A 45 13.10 -21.60 1.98
CA TYR A 45 12.46 -20.27 2.02
C TYR A 45 13.43 -19.18 1.57
N ILE A 46 13.37 -18.85 0.29
CA ILE A 46 14.17 -17.77 -0.29
C ILE A 46 13.39 -16.47 -0.19
N SER A 47 13.93 -15.47 0.50
CA SER A 47 13.44 -14.09 0.40
C SER A 47 13.69 -13.57 -1.02
N ASP A 48 12.73 -12.85 -1.60
CA ASP A 48 12.96 -12.13 -2.86
C ASP A 48 14.18 -11.20 -2.75
N THR A 49 14.47 -10.69 -1.54
CA THR A 49 15.61 -9.80 -1.28
C THR A 49 16.95 -10.48 -1.62
N ILE A 50 17.16 -11.75 -1.22
CA ILE A 50 18.39 -12.46 -1.57
C ILE A 50 18.44 -12.79 -3.07
N VAL A 51 17.28 -13.13 -3.66
CA VAL A 51 17.18 -13.41 -5.10
C VAL A 51 17.65 -12.21 -5.92
N TYR A 52 17.18 -11.01 -5.55
CA TYR A 52 17.58 -9.77 -6.21
C TYR A 52 19.02 -9.36 -5.87
N ALA A 53 19.45 -9.47 -4.61
CA ALA A 53 20.78 -9.06 -4.16
C ALA A 53 21.89 -9.90 -4.78
N GLN A 54 21.72 -11.22 -4.85
CA GLN A 54 22.69 -12.15 -5.39
C GLN A 54 22.45 -12.52 -6.86
N ASN A 55 21.48 -11.88 -7.50
CA ASN A 55 21.08 -12.17 -8.89
C ASN A 55 20.75 -13.65 -9.13
N LEU A 56 20.16 -14.28 -8.11
CA LEU A 56 19.74 -15.68 -8.18
C LEU A 56 18.52 -15.78 -9.09
N GLY A 57 18.56 -16.64 -10.10
CA GLY A 57 17.41 -16.91 -10.96
C GLY A 57 17.18 -15.91 -12.10
N ASN A 58 18.22 -15.25 -12.60
CA ASN A 58 18.16 -14.35 -13.77
C ASN A 58 17.08 -13.25 -13.62
N VAL A 59 17.15 -12.53 -12.52
CA VAL A 59 16.21 -11.42 -12.23
C VAL A 59 16.24 -10.41 -13.38
N GLU A 60 15.07 -10.00 -13.85
CA GLU A 60 14.95 -9.04 -14.93
C GLU A 60 15.56 -7.68 -14.56
N LYS A 61 16.66 -7.34 -15.23
CA LYS A 61 17.39 -6.07 -15.06
C LYS A 61 16.55 -4.83 -15.40
N SER A 62 15.44 -5.02 -16.10
CA SER A 62 14.50 -3.94 -16.45
C SER A 62 13.74 -3.38 -15.25
N ARG A 63 13.66 -4.09 -14.12
CA ARG A 63 12.95 -3.64 -12.92
C ARG A 63 13.79 -2.71 -12.08
N MET A 64 13.17 -1.68 -11.50
CA MET A 64 13.81 -0.66 -10.67
C MET A 64 14.71 -1.28 -9.59
N ILE A 65 14.19 -2.24 -8.84
CA ILE A 65 14.92 -2.86 -7.72
C ILE A 65 16.14 -3.63 -8.21
N ALA A 66 16.03 -4.37 -9.30
CA ALA A 66 17.17 -5.08 -9.89
C ALA A 66 18.28 -4.10 -10.32
N TRP A 67 17.88 -3.01 -10.98
CA TRP A 67 18.82 -1.96 -11.40
C TRP A 67 19.50 -1.27 -10.20
N VAL A 68 18.73 -0.90 -9.16
CA VAL A 68 19.28 -0.27 -7.95
C VAL A 68 20.22 -1.23 -7.24
N PHE A 69 19.84 -2.49 -7.06
CA PHE A 69 20.67 -3.49 -6.38
C PHE A 69 21.97 -3.78 -7.14
N GLU A 70 21.92 -3.84 -8.47
CA GLU A 70 23.13 -3.98 -9.30
C GLU A 70 24.11 -2.82 -9.04
N LYS A 71 23.60 -1.56 -9.00
CA LYS A 71 24.44 -0.39 -8.73
C LYS A 71 24.97 -0.38 -7.28
N LEU A 72 24.17 -0.74 -6.31
CA LEU A 72 24.60 -0.80 -4.93
C LEU A 72 25.63 -1.92 -4.70
N ASN A 73 25.47 -3.08 -5.34
CA ASN A 73 26.45 -4.16 -5.31
C ASN A 73 27.81 -3.80 -5.94
N SER A 74 27.80 -2.90 -6.94
CA SER A 74 29.06 -2.41 -7.51
C SER A 74 29.86 -1.52 -6.56
N ILE A 75 29.19 -0.96 -5.53
CA ILE A 75 29.81 -0.10 -4.50
C ILE A 75 30.18 -0.93 -3.27
N ASP A 76 29.29 -1.87 -2.87
CA ASP A 76 29.44 -2.67 -1.66
C ASP A 76 29.00 -4.11 -1.89
N SER A 77 29.98 -5.01 -2.03
CA SER A 77 29.75 -6.43 -2.22
C SER A 77 29.27 -7.18 -0.96
N SER A 78 29.27 -6.51 0.20
CA SER A 78 28.76 -7.07 1.46
C SER A 78 27.24 -6.99 1.60
N TYR A 79 26.55 -6.36 0.65
CA TYR A 79 25.09 -6.11 0.63
C TYR A 79 24.58 -5.15 1.71
N TYR A 80 25.43 -4.47 2.49
CA TYR A 80 24.97 -3.49 3.46
C TYR A 80 24.32 -2.29 2.81
N ALA A 81 24.87 -1.83 1.67
CA ALA A 81 24.28 -0.72 0.90
C ALA A 81 22.84 -1.04 0.44
N ILE A 82 22.57 -2.28 0.00
CA ILE A 82 21.23 -2.75 -0.32
C ILE A 82 20.33 -2.73 0.91
N SER A 83 20.84 -3.20 2.05
CA SER A 83 20.08 -3.30 3.29
C SER A 83 19.71 -1.92 3.84
N VAL A 84 20.62 -0.95 3.76
CA VAL A 84 20.35 0.46 4.08
C VAL A 84 19.29 1.04 3.14
N PHE A 85 19.43 0.82 1.83
CA PHE A 85 18.43 1.27 0.87
C PHE A 85 17.04 0.72 1.18
N MET A 86 16.92 -0.57 1.47
CA MET A 86 15.65 -1.20 1.81
C MET A 86 15.06 -0.64 3.11
N SER A 87 15.90 -0.42 4.13
CA SER A 87 15.44 0.18 5.38
C SER A 87 14.94 1.62 5.20
N LEU A 88 15.62 2.40 4.35
CA LEU A 88 15.18 3.75 3.99
C LEU A 88 13.86 3.74 3.21
N MET A 89 13.62 2.74 2.35
CA MET A 89 12.31 2.56 1.70
C MET A 89 11.19 2.30 2.71
N VAL A 90 11.44 1.50 3.76
CA VAL A 90 10.48 1.27 4.85
C VAL A 90 10.20 2.57 5.61
N VAL A 91 11.25 3.30 6.01
CA VAL A 91 11.11 4.60 6.70
C VAL A 91 10.34 5.60 5.83
N ALA A 92 10.67 5.68 4.53
CA ALA A 92 9.93 6.52 3.58
C ALA A 92 8.45 6.12 3.48
N THR A 93 8.14 4.81 3.55
CA THR A 93 6.74 4.33 3.57
C THR A 93 6.00 4.78 4.85
N VAL A 94 6.66 4.79 6.01
CA VAL A 94 6.07 5.36 7.24
C VAL A 94 5.78 6.84 7.08
N VAL A 95 6.73 7.60 6.52
CA VAL A 95 6.55 9.04 6.25
C VAL A 95 5.43 9.26 5.24
N ALA A 96 5.37 8.49 4.16
CA ALA A 96 4.27 8.53 3.19
C ALA A 96 2.92 8.19 3.85
N GLY A 97 2.89 7.20 4.74
CA GLY A 97 1.71 6.86 5.56
C GLY A 97 1.27 8.01 6.46
N TYR A 98 2.21 8.73 7.07
CA TYR A 98 1.90 9.94 7.83
C TYR A 98 1.25 11.02 6.95
N TYR A 99 1.80 11.29 5.76
CA TYR A 99 1.20 12.23 4.81
C TYR A 99 -0.16 11.76 4.31
N PHE A 100 -0.31 10.48 4.04
CA PHE A 100 -1.55 9.86 3.59
C PHE A 100 -2.67 10.06 4.64
N VAL A 101 -2.46 9.65 5.88
CA VAL A 101 -3.45 9.82 6.95
C VAL A 101 -3.74 11.30 7.20
N SER A 102 -2.69 12.13 7.28
CA SER A 102 -2.80 13.58 7.49
C SER A 102 -3.60 14.29 6.40
N PHE A 103 -3.46 13.85 5.14
CA PHE A 103 -4.20 14.40 4.02
C PHE A 103 -5.72 14.22 4.21
N PHE A 104 -6.18 13.01 4.53
CA PHE A 104 -7.61 12.76 4.71
C PHE A 104 -8.18 13.44 5.96
N VAL A 105 -7.43 13.45 7.06
CA VAL A 105 -7.83 14.15 8.28
C VAL A 105 -7.97 15.66 8.06
N LYS A 106 -7.01 16.28 7.36
CA LYS A 106 -7.06 17.71 7.01
C LYS A 106 -8.19 18.04 6.03
N ARG A 107 -8.45 17.14 5.07
CA ARG A 107 -9.53 17.29 4.09
C ARG A 107 -10.91 17.40 4.75
N GLU A 108 -11.12 16.72 5.88
CA GLU A 108 -12.35 16.80 6.67
C GLU A 108 -12.31 17.95 7.70
N ASN A 109 -11.31 18.83 7.64
CA ASN A 109 -11.11 19.97 8.56
C ASN A 109 -11.04 19.58 10.04
N VAL A 110 -10.56 18.37 10.33
CA VAL A 110 -10.43 17.86 11.69
C VAL A 110 -9.05 18.20 12.26
N LEU A 111 -9.06 18.83 13.45
CA LEU A 111 -7.82 19.15 14.17
C LEU A 111 -7.37 17.94 14.99
N VAL A 112 -6.20 17.44 14.67
CA VAL A 112 -5.60 16.26 15.34
C VAL A 112 -4.17 16.59 15.74
N GLU A 113 -3.76 16.12 16.90
CA GLU A 113 -2.39 16.26 17.39
C GLU A 113 -1.44 15.45 16.51
N ARG A 114 -0.24 16.03 16.24
CA ARG A 114 0.74 15.41 15.34
C ARG A 114 1.13 14.00 15.75
N TYR A 115 1.30 13.74 17.05
CA TYR A 115 1.68 12.41 17.54
C TYR A 115 0.66 11.33 17.20
N VAL A 116 -0.63 11.67 17.14
CA VAL A 116 -1.67 10.71 16.72
C VAL A 116 -1.45 10.29 15.27
N MET A 117 -1.14 11.24 14.37
CA MET A 117 -0.86 10.94 12.98
C MET A 117 0.47 10.19 12.79
N GLN A 118 1.49 10.51 13.62
CA GLN A 118 2.76 9.78 13.67
C GLN A 118 2.58 8.33 14.09
N LEU A 119 1.83 8.07 15.17
CA LEU A 119 1.49 6.71 15.61
C LEU A 119 0.62 5.98 14.59
N SER A 120 -0.31 6.69 13.95
CA SER A 120 -1.18 6.10 12.92
C SER A 120 -0.40 5.62 11.70
N SER A 121 0.66 6.34 11.30
CA SER A 121 1.52 5.90 10.20
C SER A 121 2.23 4.58 10.50
N LEU A 122 2.62 4.35 11.75
CA LEU A 122 3.16 3.07 12.21
C LEU A 122 2.09 1.97 12.19
N CYS A 123 0.86 2.28 12.65
CA CYS A 123 -0.25 1.33 12.58
C CYS A 123 -0.55 0.92 11.12
N VAL A 124 -0.45 1.85 10.15
CA VAL A 124 -0.62 1.54 8.74
C VAL A 124 0.47 0.59 8.26
N LEU A 125 1.74 0.89 8.55
CA LEU A 125 2.88 0.04 8.16
C LEU A 125 2.77 -1.36 8.77
N PHE A 126 2.50 -1.44 10.07
CA PHE A 126 2.40 -2.70 10.81
C PHE A 126 1.00 -3.31 10.78
N SER A 127 0.22 -3.04 9.74
CA SER A 127 -1.06 -3.71 9.55
C SER A 127 -0.87 -5.04 8.81
N GLY A 128 -1.25 -6.15 9.44
CA GLY A 128 -1.26 -7.49 8.83
C GLY A 128 -2.62 -8.15 8.98
N PRO A 129 -2.87 -9.29 8.34
CA PRO A 129 -4.01 -10.12 8.68
C PRO A 129 -3.96 -10.55 10.15
N ILE A 130 -5.11 -10.70 10.79
CA ILE A 130 -5.16 -11.20 12.18
C ILE A 130 -4.67 -12.64 12.19
N TYR A 131 -3.71 -12.94 13.06
CA TYR A 131 -3.14 -14.26 13.25
C TYR A 131 -3.92 -15.05 14.30
N ILE A 132 -4.34 -16.25 13.93
CA ILE A 132 -5.06 -17.16 14.83
C ILE A 132 -4.24 -18.47 14.96
N PRO A 133 -3.33 -18.57 15.94
CA PRO A 133 -2.36 -19.67 16.03
C PRO A 133 -2.99 -21.05 16.22
N VAL A 134 -4.20 -21.11 16.79
CA VAL A 134 -4.89 -22.38 17.10
C VAL A 134 -5.53 -23.01 15.85
N SER A 135 -5.80 -22.22 14.82
CA SER A 135 -6.56 -22.67 13.65
C SER A 135 -5.70 -23.14 12.49
N HIS A 136 -4.45 -22.72 12.41
CA HIS A 136 -3.60 -23.03 11.26
C HIS A 136 -2.10 -22.98 11.57
N PRO A 137 -1.28 -23.95 11.09
CA PRO A 137 0.17 -23.95 11.30
C PRO A 137 0.91 -22.88 10.48
N LEU A 138 0.25 -22.26 9.49
CA LEU A 138 0.81 -21.15 8.72
C LEU A 138 0.44 -19.85 9.40
N PHE A 139 1.37 -18.90 9.45
CA PHE A 139 1.20 -17.62 10.14
C PHE A 139 -0.03 -16.84 9.66
N TYR A 140 -0.28 -16.85 8.37
CA TYR A 140 -1.46 -16.22 7.77
C TYR A 140 -2.27 -17.26 7.02
N ILE A 141 -3.32 -17.76 7.55
CA ILE A 141 -4.24 -18.76 6.98
C ILE A 141 -4.39 -18.55 5.45
N ASN A 142 -3.42 -19.01 4.65
CA ASN A 142 -3.36 -18.86 3.19
C ASN A 142 -3.62 -17.41 2.68
N THR A 143 -3.33 -16.41 3.50
CA THR A 143 -3.41 -15.00 3.11
C THR A 143 -2.06 -14.33 3.25
N TRP A 144 -1.80 -13.33 2.44
CA TRP A 144 -0.53 -12.63 2.41
C TRP A 144 -0.57 -11.40 3.34
N PRO A 145 0.55 -11.02 3.96
CA PRO A 145 0.64 -9.77 4.69
C PRO A 145 0.42 -8.60 3.73
N LYS A 146 -0.28 -7.55 4.18
CA LYS A 146 -0.51 -6.34 3.38
C LYS A 146 0.79 -5.61 3.01
N TYR A 147 1.83 -5.82 3.79
CA TYR A 147 3.17 -5.33 3.54
C TYR A 147 4.15 -6.50 3.53
N ALA A 148 4.68 -6.81 2.37
CA ALA A 148 5.51 -8.00 2.17
C ALA A 148 6.99 -7.69 2.46
N TRP A 149 7.39 -7.88 3.69
CA TRP A 149 8.73 -7.61 4.18
C TRP A 149 9.87 -8.36 3.47
N HIS A 150 9.54 -9.39 2.72
CA HIS A 150 10.48 -10.19 1.95
C HIS A 150 10.58 -9.79 0.47
N SER A 151 9.70 -8.90 0.01
CA SER A 151 9.61 -8.51 -1.40
C SER A 151 10.03 -7.04 -1.59
N PRO A 152 11.25 -6.78 -2.05
CA PRO A 152 11.76 -5.42 -2.21
C PRO A 152 10.97 -4.61 -3.25
N THR A 153 10.45 -5.27 -4.28
CA THR A 153 9.61 -4.63 -5.30
C THR A 153 8.28 -4.16 -4.74
N GLU A 154 7.69 -4.93 -3.82
CA GLU A 154 6.44 -4.58 -3.15
C GLU A 154 6.62 -3.39 -2.21
N ILE A 155 7.70 -3.40 -1.42
CA ILE A 155 8.04 -2.29 -0.50
C ILE A 155 8.14 -0.97 -1.27
N ALA A 156 8.84 -0.96 -2.39
CA ALA A 156 8.96 0.23 -3.22
C ALA A 156 7.64 0.63 -3.89
N MET A 157 6.87 -0.34 -4.41
CA MET A 157 5.57 -0.09 -5.03
C MET A 157 4.59 0.57 -4.05
N VAL A 158 4.48 0.08 -2.83
CA VAL A 158 3.55 0.60 -1.80
C VAL A 158 3.86 2.04 -1.45
N LEU A 159 5.14 2.41 -1.31
CA LEU A 159 5.56 3.79 -1.08
C LEU A 159 4.99 4.74 -2.14
N PHE A 160 5.24 4.43 -3.41
CA PHE A 160 4.79 5.28 -4.52
C PHE A 160 3.27 5.22 -4.73
N ALA A 161 2.63 4.10 -4.40
CA ALA A 161 1.18 3.97 -4.46
C ALA A 161 0.47 4.91 -3.48
N LEU A 162 0.93 5.00 -2.22
CA LEU A 162 0.38 5.94 -1.24
C LEU A 162 0.47 7.39 -1.73
N LEU A 163 1.65 7.78 -2.26
CA LEU A 163 1.87 9.12 -2.79
C LEU A 163 0.96 9.40 -3.99
N SER A 164 0.86 8.44 -4.93
CA SER A 164 0.02 8.57 -6.12
C SER A 164 -1.45 8.80 -5.78
N VAL A 165 -2.00 8.07 -4.80
CA VAL A 165 -3.39 8.22 -4.36
C VAL A 165 -3.64 9.60 -3.79
N VAL A 166 -2.75 10.10 -2.91
CA VAL A 166 -2.86 11.44 -2.31
C VAL A 166 -2.80 12.52 -3.38
N ILE A 167 -1.80 12.45 -4.27
CA ILE A 167 -1.60 13.43 -5.33
C ILE A 167 -2.80 13.41 -6.29
N PHE A 168 -3.27 12.23 -6.70
CA PHE A 168 -4.43 12.11 -7.59
C PHE A 168 -5.67 12.75 -6.98
N ILE A 169 -6.02 12.44 -5.73
CA ILE A 169 -7.21 13.01 -5.07
C ILE A 169 -7.07 14.54 -4.92
N SER A 170 -5.87 15.03 -4.58
CA SER A 170 -5.59 16.45 -4.50
C SER A 170 -5.79 17.17 -5.84
N ILE A 171 -5.34 16.58 -6.95
CA ILE A 171 -5.55 17.14 -8.29
C ILE A 171 -7.02 17.05 -8.68
N TYR A 172 -7.68 15.93 -8.37
CA TYR A 172 -9.07 15.66 -8.74
C TYR A 172 -10.03 16.74 -8.24
N ASP A 173 -9.78 17.32 -7.09
CA ASP A 173 -10.63 18.37 -6.50
C ASP A 173 -10.70 19.64 -7.38
N SER A 174 -9.65 19.92 -8.13
CA SER A 174 -9.50 21.16 -8.89
C SER A 174 -9.23 20.98 -10.38
N TYR A 175 -9.17 19.74 -10.89
CA TYR A 175 -8.67 19.50 -12.26
C TYR A 175 -9.55 20.09 -13.36
N PHE A 176 -10.83 20.34 -13.09
CA PHE A 176 -11.69 21.07 -14.03
C PHE A 176 -11.36 22.56 -14.11
N GLU A 177 -10.80 23.15 -13.08
CA GLU A 177 -10.38 24.54 -13.08
C GLU A 177 -8.95 24.66 -13.64
N SER A 178 -8.02 23.97 -13.02
CA SER A 178 -6.62 23.98 -13.44
C SER A 178 -5.89 22.70 -12.99
N ILE A 179 -4.88 22.28 -13.75
CA ILE A 179 -3.85 21.33 -13.32
C ILE A 179 -2.53 22.05 -13.47
N LYS A 180 -1.80 22.21 -12.36
CA LYS A 180 -0.43 22.77 -12.41
C LYS A 180 0.50 21.72 -13.02
N ILE A 181 1.42 22.15 -13.85
CA ILE A 181 2.37 21.25 -14.52
C ILE A 181 3.17 20.41 -13.52
N ILE A 182 3.52 20.98 -12.37
CA ILE A 182 4.22 20.25 -11.31
C ILE A 182 3.38 19.11 -10.73
N GLN A 183 2.08 19.33 -10.49
CA GLN A 183 1.17 18.31 -10.00
C GLN A 183 0.98 17.18 -11.02
N TRP A 184 0.89 17.54 -12.30
CA TRP A 184 0.85 16.57 -13.39
C TRP A 184 2.11 15.68 -13.38
N PHE A 185 3.29 16.33 -13.29
CA PHE A 185 4.57 15.64 -13.26
C PHE A 185 4.73 14.75 -12.02
N GLU A 186 4.38 15.25 -10.83
CA GLU A 186 4.41 14.50 -9.57
C GLU A 186 3.56 13.22 -9.64
N LEU A 187 2.34 13.32 -10.17
CA LEU A 187 1.47 12.16 -10.34
C LEU A 187 2.02 11.18 -11.37
N ALA A 188 2.43 11.67 -12.54
CA ALA A 188 3.00 10.84 -13.59
C ALA A 188 4.27 10.12 -13.12
N LEU A 189 5.14 10.82 -12.38
CA LEU A 189 6.37 10.26 -11.83
C LEU A 189 6.09 9.20 -10.76
N THR A 190 5.20 9.47 -9.79
CA THR A 190 4.92 8.51 -8.71
C THR A 190 4.22 7.25 -9.23
N VAL A 191 3.31 7.39 -10.19
CA VAL A 191 2.68 6.25 -10.87
C VAL A 191 3.70 5.46 -11.68
N PHE A 192 4.59 6.13 -12.41
CA PHE A 192 5.68 5.49 -13.17
C PHE A 192 6.64 4.74 -12.24
N LEU A 193 7.10 5.36 -11.14
CA LEU A 193 8.00 4.72 -10.18
C LEU A 193 7.36 3.51 -9.51
N SER A 194 6.06 3.59 -9.20
CA SER A 194 5.31 2.43 -8.70
C SER A 194 5.26 1.29 -9.73
N ALA A 195 4.99 1.61 -10.99
CA ALA A 195 4.97 0.63 -12.09
C ALA A 195 6.35 0.02 -12.35
N TRP A 196 7.42 0.83 -12.26
CA TRP A 196 8.80 0.39 -12.43
C TRP A 196 9.26 -0.51 -11.27
N ALA A 197 8.81 -0.22 -10.04
CA ALA A 197 9.04 -1.13 -8.91
C ALA A 197 8.28 -2.44 -9.09
N LYS A 198 6.96 -2.35 -9.34
CA LYS A 198 6.06 -3.50 -9.58
C LYS A 198 4.78 -3.02 -10.27
N PRO A 199 4.35 -3.63 -11.39
CA PRO A 199 3.24 -3.11 -12.20
C PRO A 199 1.86 -3.18 -11.54
N ASN A 200 1.71 -3.95 -10.47
CA ASN A 200 0.43 -4.30 -9.85
C ASN A 200 -0.41 -3.08 -9.43
N PHE A 201 0.21 -2.06 -8.84
CA PHE A 201 -0.56 -0.85 -8.51
C PHE A 201 -1.07 -0.13 -9.77
N MET A 202 -0.25 -0.03 -10.81
CA MET A 202 -0.66 0.64 -12.05
C MET A 202 -1.83 -0.05 -12.73
N ILE A 203 -1.78 -1.39 -12.86
CA ILE A 203 -2.86 -2.16 -13.49
C ILE A 203 -4.16 -2.10 -12.69
N THR A 204 -4.07 -1.94 -11.36
CA THR A 204 -5.21 -1.81 -10.45
C THR A 204 -5.75 -0.38 -10.40
N PHE A 205 -4.89 0.62 -10.33
CA PHE A 205 -5.28 2.02 -10.12
C PHE A 205 -5.76 2.71 -11.39
N ALA A 206 -5.12 2.44 -12.53
CA ALA A 206 -5.47 3.10 -13.79
C ALA A 206 -6.90 2.83 -14.26
N PRO A 207 -7.46 1.61 -14.18
CA PRO A 207 -8.87 1.38 -14.50
C PRO A 207 -9.83 2.17 -13.62
N VAL A 208 -9.51 2.33 -12.32
CA VAL A 208 -10.32 3.13 -11.38
C VAL A 208 -10.29 4.60 -11.74
N VAL A 209 -9.08 5.14 -12.01
CA VAL A 209 -8.92 6.52 -12.49
C VAL A 209 -9.70 6.74 -13.77
N LEU A 210 -9.54 5.85 -14.76
CA LEU A 210 -10.25 5.93 -16.03
C LEU A 210 -11.78 5.93 -15.83
N PHE A 211 -12.31 5.03 -15.01
CA PHE A 211 -13.74 4.98 -14.71
C PHE A 211 -14.23 6.28 -14.08
N VAL A 212 -13.49 6.86 -13.15
CA VAL A 212 -13.86 8.11 -12.47
C VAL A 212 -13.86 9.29 -13.44
N ILE A 213 -12.80 9.47 -14.22
CA ILE A 213 -12.70 10.60 -15.15
C ILE A 213 -13.68 10.49 -16.31
N LEU A 214 -13.98 9.28 -16.81
CA LEU A 214 -15.03 9.05 -17.81
C LEU A 214 -16.42 9.31 -17.24
N SER A 215 -16.65 8.96 -15.96
CA SER A 215 -17.92 9.32 -15.29
C SER A 215 -18.11 10.83 -15.22
N ASP A 216 -17.04 11.59 -14.99
CA ASP A 216 -17.07 13.06 -15.00
C ASP A 216 -17.34 13.62 -16.41
N LEU A 217 -16.80 13.01 -17.45
CA LEU A 217 -17.10 13.39 -18.84
C LEU A 217 -18.61 13.37 -19.11
N ILE A 218 -19.32 12.41 -18.51
CA ILE A 218 -20.77 12.24 -18.68
C ILE A 218 -21.55 13.17 -17.73
N ARG A 219 -21.13 13.31 -16.48
CA ARG A 219 -21.91 13.95 -15.41
C ARG A 219 -21.79 15.45 -15.38
N ARG A 220 -20.62 16.03 -15.72
CA ARG A 220 -20.34 17.48 -15.61
C ARG A 220 -20.88 18.28 -16.81
N LYS A 221 -22.18 18.16 -17.08
CA LYS A 221 -22.85 18.78 -18.25
C LYS A 221 -22.82 20.31 -18.27
N GLY A 222 -22.52 20.99 -17.15
CA GLY A 222 -22.36 22.45 -17.07
C GLY A 222 -21.18 23.01 -17.89
N TYR A 223 -20.24 22.16 -18.29
CA TYR A 223 -19.11 22.52 -19.15
C TYR A 223 -19.30 21.98 -20.57
N GLY A 224 -18.83 22.72 -21.57
CA GLY A 224 -18.85 22.27 -22.97
C GLY A 224 -18.07 20.94 -23.16
N LEU A 225 -18.53 20.11 -24.09
CA LEU A 225 -17.95 18.76 -24.31
C LEU A 225 -16.44 18.81 -24.57
N PHE A 226 -15.98 19.72 -25.43
CA PHE A 226 -14.55 19.85 -25.75
C PHE A 226 -13.71 20.21 -24.51
N TYR A 227 -14.23 21.10 -23.68
CA TYR A 227 -13.56 21.48 -22.42
C TYR A 227 -13.43 20.27 -21.48
N ARG A 228 -14.54 19.52 -21.28
CA ARG A 228 -14.53 18.30 -20.47
C ARG A 228 -13.52 17.27 -20.99
N LEU A 229 -13.53 17.02 -22.30
CA LEU A 229 -12.60 16.09 -22.94
C LEU A 229 -11.15 16.52 -22.71
N LYS A 230 -10.82 17.81 -22.91
CA LYS A 230 -9.49 18.36 -22.67
C LYS A 230 -9.04 18.08 -21.22
N ARG A 231 -9.90 18.33 -20.22
CA ARG A 231 -9.56 18.13 -18.80
C ARG A 231 -9.38 16.65 -18.45
N VAL A 232 -10.26 15.79 -18.95
CA VAL A 232 -10.16 14.34 -18.78
C VAL A 232 -8.87 13.80 -19.40
N VAL A 233 -8.54 14.22 -20.62
CA VAL A 233 -7.30 13.82 -21.30
C VAL A 233 -6.06 14.32 -20.54
N MET A 234 -6.07 15.57 -20.07
CA MET A 234 -4.96 16.10 -19.26
C MET A 234 -4.71 15.31 -17.99
N LEU A 235 -5.77 14.94 -17.25
CA LEU A 235 -5.61 14.13 -16.04
C LEU A 235 -5.26 12.67 -16.40
N GLY A 236 -5.93 12.08 -17.37
CA GLY A 236 -5.68 10.71 -17.81
C GLY A 236 -4.27 10.50 -18.38
N SER A 237 -3.70 11.53 -19.02
CA SER A 237 -2.33 11.44 -19.57
C SER A 237 -1.24 11.23 -18.51
N THR A 238 -1.52 11.50 -17.23
CA THR A 238 -0.59 11.20 -16.12
C THR A 238 -0.36 9.69 -15.96
N MET A 239 -1.28 8.86 -16.43
CA MET A 239 -1.16 7.39 -16.39
C MET A 239 -0.32 6.83 -17.55
N ILE A 240 -0.10 7.60 -18.63
CA ILE A 240 0.57 7.11 -19.85
C ILE A 240 1.99 6.60 -19.58
N PRO A 241 2.88 7.32 -18.87
CA PRO A 241 4.24 6.84 -18.65
C PRO A 241 4.28 5.46 -17.95
N GLY A 242 3.49 5.29 -16.89
CA GLY A 242 3.38 4.02 -16.18
C GLY A 242 2.76 2.92 -17.04
N GLY A 243 1.69 3.23 -17.78
CA GLY A 243 1.01 2.29 -18.67
C GLY A 243 1.90 1.79 -19.81
N VAL A 244 2.60 2.69 -20.48
CA VAL A 244 3.57 2.34 -21.54
C VAL A 244 4.67 1.44 -20.96
N PHE A 245 5.19 1.77 -19.78
CA PHE A 245 6.21 0.97 -19.13
C PHE A 245 5.71 -0.46 -18.82
N VAL A 246 4.49 -0.62 -18.31
CA VAL A 246 3.88 -1.93 -18.06
C VAL A 246 3.75 -2.74 -19.35
N LEU A 247 3.36 -2.12 -20.46
CA LEU A 247 3.27 -2.80 -21.75
C LEU A 247 4.64 -3.24 -22.26
N VAL A 248 5.67 -2.40 -22.11
CA VAL A 248 7.06 -2.75 -22.46
C VAL A 248 7.56 -3.91 -21.61
N LEU A 249 7.36 -3.85 -20.28
CA LEU A 249 7.74 -4.96 -19.39
C LEU A 249 7.05 -6.27 -19.81
N LYS A 250 5.74 -6.22 -20.05
CA LYS A 250 4.98 -7.39 -20.50
C LYS A 250 5.56 -7.96 -21.81
N HIS A 251 5.88 -7.10 -22.77
CA HIS A 251 6.50 -7.54 -24.02
C HIS A 251 7.84 -8.23 -23.76
N LEU A 252 8.70 -7.65 -22.92
CA LEU A 252 9.99 -8.25 -22.58
C LEU A 252 9.86 -9.58 -21.83
N GLU A 253 8.90 -9.67 -20.92
CA GLU A 253 8.66 -10.89 -20.11
C GLU A 253 8.12 -12.06 -20.94
N PHE A 254 7.32 -11.81 -21.97
CA PHE A 254 6.62 -12.85 -22.73
C PHE A 254 7.15 -13.05 -24.17
N SER A 255 8.17 -12.30 -24.62
CA SER A 255 8.75 -12.45 -25.96
C SER A 255 9.98 -13.35 -26.05
N GLY A 256 10.50 -13.87 -24.92
CA GLY A 256 11.66 -14.78 -24.91
C GLY A 256 11.32 -16.18 -25.42
N GLU A 257 12.27 -16.83 -26.12
CA GLU A 257 12.11 -18.18 -26.70
C GLU A 257 11.72 -19.27 -25.68
N ASN A 258 11.95 -19.03 -24.37
CA ASN A 258 11.58 -19.90 -23.26
C ASN A 258 10.30 -19.47 -22.50
N SER A 259 9.56 -18.49 -23.02
CA SER A 259 8.36 -17.98 -22.36
C SER A 259 7.17 -18.91 -22.61
N SER A 260 7.06 -20.00 -21.84
CA SER A 260 5.84 -20.82 -21.78
C SER A 260 4.70 -20.14 -20.99
N GLY A 261 4.84 -18.84 -20.70
CA GLY A 261 3.94 -18.10 -19.85
C GLY A 261 3.06 -17.11 -20.59
N GLY A 262 1.91 -16.81 -20.03
CA GLY A 262 0.93 -15.82 -20.49
C GLY A 262 0.02 -15.44 -19.34
N ILE A 263 -1.00 -14.64 -19.60
CA ILE A 263 -2.10 -14.38 -18.66
C ILE A 263 -3.27 -15.26 -19.08
N ALA A 264 -3.80 -16.04 -18.14
CA ALA A 264 -4.98 -16.86 -18.34
C ALA A 264 -6.11 -16.43 -17.40
N ILE A 265 -7.34 -16.68 -17.81
CA ILE A 265 -8.54 -16.51 -16.97
C ILE A 265 -8.77 -17.82 -16.24
N SER A 266 -8.76 -17.80 -14.91
CA SER A 266 -9.05 -18.93 -14.05
C SER A 266 -9.74 -18.46 -12.77
N ILE A 267 -11.05 -18.34 -12.83
CA ILE A 267 -11.87 -17.77 -11.75
C ILE A 267 -11.72 -18.61 -10.48
N GLY A 268 -11.34 -17.94 -9.40
CA GLY A 268 -11.24 -18.57 -8.08
C GLY A 268 -10.07 -19.53 -7.90
N TYR A 269 -9.10 -19.58 -8.82
CA TYR A 269 -7.97 -20.53 -8.75
C TYR A 269 -7.28 -20.52 -7.37
N PHE A 270 -6.96 -19.34 -6.85
CA PHE A 270 -6.29 -19.23 -5.56
C PHE A 270 -7.23 -19.45 -4.36
N LEU A 271 -8.52 -19.10 -4.50
CA LEU A 271 -9.51 -19.40 -3.46
C LEU A 271 -9.68 -20.91 -3.25
N ASN A 272 -9.67 -21.68 -4.33
CA ASN A 272 -9.78 -23.14 -4.29
C ASN A 272 -8.54 -23.82 -3.67
N LYS A 273 -7.42 -23.09 -3.55
CA LYS A 273 -6.20 -23.55 -2.89
C LYS A 273 -6.10 -23.13 -1.42
N MET A 274 -7.02 -22.30 -0.94
CA MET A 274 -7.08 -21.89 0.47
C MET A 274 -7.88 -22.91 1.27
N ASP A 275 -7.35 -23.37 2.40
CA ASP A 275 -8.08 -24.28 3.31
C ASP A 275 -9.30 -23.58 3.92
N TYR A 276 -9.17 -22.27 4.22
CA TYR A 276 -10.21 -21.48 4.89
C TYR A 276 -10.40 -20.10 4.27
N PRO A 277 -10.87 -20.00 3.01
CA PRO A 277 -10.87 -18.72 2.29
C PRO A 277 -11.72 -17.63 2.95
N LEU A 278 -12.86 -17.98 3.53
CA LEU A 278 -13.73 -17.02 4.21
C LEU A 278 -13.07 -16.45 5.48
N ILE A 279 -12.47 -17.31 6.30
CA ILE A 279 -11.77 -16.90 7.52
C ILE A 279 -10.56 -16.03 7.16
N SER A 280 -9.82 -16.39 6.13
CA SER A 280 -8.69 -15.59 5.62
C SER A 280 -9.12 -14.18 5.22
N ILE A 281 -10.22 -14.05 4.49
CA ILE A 281 -10.78 -12.76 4.10
C ILE A 281 -11.22 -11.96 5.34
N MET A 282 -11.91 -12.59 6.28
CA MET A 282 -12.33 -11.95 7.53
C MET A 282 -11.13 -11.47 8.35
N CYS A 283 -10.10 -12.29 8.52
CA CYS A 283 -8.87 -11.92 9.22
C CYS A 283 -8.13 -10.77 8.54
N SER A 284 -8.23 -10.65 7.22
CA SER A 284 -7.59 -9.58 6.45
C SER A 284 -8.33 -8.25 6.54
N LEU A 285 -9.66 -8.28 6.54
CA LEU A 285 -10.52 -7.11 6.37
C LEU A 285 -11.29 -6.70 7.63
N ALA A 286 -11.14 -7.39 8.77
CA ALA A 286 -11.96 -7.16 9.96
C ALA A 286 -12.00 -5.68 10.39
N PHE A 287 -10.86 -5.02 10.50
CA PHE A 287 -10.80 -3.62 10.89
C PHE A 287 -11.38 -2.67 9.83
N PRO A 288 -10.97 -2.70 8.55
CA PRO A 288 -11.61 -1.88 7.53
C PRO A 288 -13.11 -2.11 7.45
N ALA A 289 -13.58 -3.36 7.50
CA ALA A 289 -15.00 -3.68 7.44
C ALA A 289 -15.78 -3.05 8.60
N ALA A 290 -15.26 -3.14 9.84
CA ALA A 290 -15.89 -2.52 11.01
C ALA A 290 -15.97 -0.99 10.87
N VAL A 291 -14.92 -0.35 10.34
CA VAL A 291 -14.92 1.10 10.12
C VAL A 291 -15.91 1.50 9.02
N PHE A 292 -15.93 0.79 7.90
CA PHE A 292 -16.81 1.11 6.76
C PHE A 292 -18.29 0.78 7.05
N ALA A 293 -18.59 -0.21 7.88
CA ALA A 293 -19.97 -0.53 8.27
C ALA A 293 -20.70 0.68 8.87
N VAL A 294 -19.99 1.53 9.61
CA VAL A 294 -20.57 2.75 10.20
C VAL A 294 -20.42 3.96 9.27
N ASN A 295 -19.39 3.96 8.41
CA ASN A 295 -19.11 5.03 7.46
C ASN A 295 -19.71 4.79 6.06
N TYR A 296 -20.73 3.96 5.91
CA TYR A 296 -21.28 3.60 4.60
C TYR A 296 -21.70 4.80 3.74
N ARG A 297 -22.08 5.92 4.35
CA ARG A 297 -22.43 7.17 3.62
C ARG A 297 -21.23 7.81 2.93
N LYS A 298 -20.02 7.61 3.43
CA LYS A 298 -18.76 8.09 2.83
C LYS A 298 -18.44 7.39 1.50
N ILE A 299 -19.10 6.28 1.16
CA ILE A 299 -18.94 5.60 -0.15
C ILE A 299 -19.25 6.54 -1.33
N ARG A 300 -20.04 7.58 -1.10
CA ARG A 300 -20.34 8.60 -2.12
C ARG A 300 -19.18 9.58 -2.36
N ASP A 301 -18.26 9.70 -1.41
CA ASP A 301 -17.09 10.57 -1.53
C ASP A 301 -16.09 10.01 -2.56
N ILE A 302 -15.43 10.91 -3.29
CA ILE A 302 -14.46 10.55 -4.32
C ILE A 302 -13.25 9.80 -3.73
N SER A 303 -12.77 10.21 -2.57
CA SER A 303 -11.67 9.54 -1.88
C SER A 303 -12.01 8.07 -1.62
N CYS A 304 -13.21 7.83 -1.09
CA CYS A 304 -13.69 6.49 -0.80
C CYS A 304 -13.86 5.66 -2.08
N LYS A 305 -14.41 6.25 -3.17
CA LYS A 305 -14.56 5.58 -4.47
C LYS A 305 -13.24 5.14 -5.07
N ILE A 306 -12.22 6.01 -5.02
CA ILE A 306 -10.87 5.69 -5.51
C ILE A 306 -10.26 4.55 -4.69
N ILE A 307 -10.32 4.63 -3.38
CA ILE A 307 -9.70 3.66 -2.48
C ILE A 307 -10.41 2.31 -2.55
N LEU A 308 -11.74 2.29 -2.43
CA LEU A 308 -12.51 1.06 -2.56
C LEU A 308 -12.41 0.50 -3.99
N GLY A 309 -12.44 1.36 -5.00
CA GLY A 309 -12.26 0.95 -6.41
C GLY A 309 -10.93 0.24 -6.60
N THR A 310 -9.82 0.81 -6.09
CA THR A 310 -8.48 0.20 -6.16
C THR A 310 -8.47 -1.16 -5.46
N PHE A 311 -9.06 -1.27 -4.28
CA PHE A 311 -9.17 -2.55 -3.57
C PHE A 311 -10.02 -3.57 -4.34
N PHE A 312 -11.18 -3.19 -4.87
CA PHE A 312 -12.05 -4.12 -5.59
C PHE A 312 -11.49 -4.55 -6.94
N VAL A 313 -10.84 -3.64 -7.70
CA VAL A 313 -10.17 -3.99 -8.96
C VAL A 313 -9.02 -4.95 -8.69
N GLY A 314 -8.15 -4.66 -7.70
CA GLY A 314 -7.06 -5.57 -7.34
C GLY A 314 -7.55 -6.93 -6.83
N THR A 315 -8.69 -6.95 -6.12
CA THR A 315 -9.34 -8.21 -5.70
C THR A 315 -9.90 -8.96 -6.90
N ALA A 316 -10.54 -8.27 -7.85
CA ALA A 316 -11.04 -8.89 -9.06
C ALA A 316 -9.90 -9.47 -9.92
N GLU A 317 -8.77 -8.76 -10.06
CA GLU A 317 -7.59 -9.28 -10.74
C GLU A 317 -7.09 -10.58 -10.09
N TYR A 318 -6.97 -10.61 -8.77
CA TYR A 318 -6.58 -11.79 -8.02
C TYR A 318 -7.53 -12.99 -8.19
N LEU A 319 -8.84 -12.70 -8.30
CA LEU A 319 -9.86 -13.75 -8.44
C LEU A 319 -10.02 -14.27 -9.87
N ILE A 320 -9.67 -13.47 -10.87
CA ILE A 320 -9.97 -13.76 -12.29
C ILE A 320 -8.73 -14.21 -13.04
N PHE A 321 -7.55 -13.60 -12.78
CA PHE A 321 -6.36 -13.82 -13.58
C PHE A 321 -5.31 -14.67 -12.86
N VAL A 322 -4.64 -15.50 -13.65
CA VAL A 322 -3.47 -16.28 -13.25
C VAL A 322 -2.38 -16.16 -14.32
N GLU A 323 -1.14 -16.35 -13.93
CA GLU A 323 -0.08 -16.56 -14.91
C GLU A 323 -0.18 -18.00 -15.45
N ALA A 324 -0.05 -18.16 -16.76
CA ALA A 324 -0.04 -19.49 -17.38
C ALA A 324 1.32 -20.17 -17.26
N GLY A 325 1.35 -21.48 -17.48
CA GLY A 325 2.58 -22.27 -17.50
C GLY A 325 3.20 -22.48 -16.11
N THR A 326 4.52 -22.50 -16.03
CA THR A 326 5.28 -22.78 -14.79
C THR A 326 5.06 -21.74 -13.68
N ARG A 327 4.61 -20.54 -14.05
CA ARG A 327 4.40 -19.41 -13.12
C ARG A 327 3.00 -19.37 -12.48
N ILE A 328 2.13 -20.32 -12.77
CA ILE A 328 0.74 -20.35 -12.28
C ILE A 328 0.63 -20.25 -10.74
N ASN A 329 1.62 -20.74 -10.04
CA ASN A 329 1.65 -20.73 -8.57
C ASN A 329 2.31 -19.49 -7.96
N HIS A 330 2.84 -18.56 -8.77
CA HIS A 330 3.52 -17.35 -8.26
C HIS A 330 2.58 -16.32 -7.66
N CYS A 331 1.26 -16.44 -7.92
CA CYS A 331 0.24 -15.57 -7.34
C CYS A 331 0.47 -14.07 -7.59
N ASN A 332 1.07 -13.70 -8.74
CA ASN A 332 1.49 -12.32 -8.99
C ASN A 332 0.32 -11.32 -9.00
N PHE A 333 -0.90 -11.74 -9.36
CA PHE A 333 -2.11 -10.90 -9.23
C PHE A 333 -2.55 -10.70 -7.77
N GLY A 334 -2.07 -11.51 -6.83
CA GLY A 334 -2.29 -11.30 -5.39
C GLY A 334 -1.70 -9.98 -4.88
N TRP A 335 -0.60 -9.51 -5.49
CA TRP A 335 0.03 -8.23 -5.15
C TRP A 335 -0.87 -7.02 -5.47
N SER A 336 -1.71 -7.11 -6.47
CA SER A 336 -2.73 -6.12 -6.81
C SER A 336 -3.74 -5.95 -5.68
N ARG A 337 -4.24 -7.06 -5.15
CA ARG A 337 -5.12 -7.06 -3.98
C ARG A 337 -4.43 -6.47 -2.76
N GLN A 338 -3.19 -6.87 -2.48
CA GLN A 338 -2.45 -6.44 -1.30
C GLN A 338 -2.23 -4.93 -1.24
N VAL A 339 -1.79 -4.31 -2.35
CA VAL A 339 -1.60 -2.85 -2.38
C VAL A 339 -2.94 -2.12 -2.21
N GLY A 340 -4.03 -2.64 -2.79
CA GLY A 340 -5.38 -2.11 -2.58
C GLY A 340 -5.82 -2.22 -1.11
N GLU A 341 -5.53 -3.36 -0.48
CA GLU A 341 -5.82 -3.62 0.94
C GLU A 341 -5.01 -2.72 1.87
N PHE A 342 -3.73 -2.47 1.56
CA PHE A 342 -2.87 -1.56 2.31
C PHE A 342 -3.40 -0.12 2.29
N ILE A 343 -3.78 0.37 1.11
CA ILE A 343 -4.37 1.70 0.92
C ILE A 343 -5.72 1.80 1.66
N LEU A 344 -6.57 0.78 1.55
CA LEU A 344 -7.86 0.70 2.24
C LEU A 344 -7.69 0.75 3.76
N PHE A 345 -6.71 0.03 4.30
CA PHE A 345 -6.40 0.03 5.72
C PHE A 345 -5.95 1.40 6.21
N GLY A 346 -5.04 2.05 5.48
CA GLY A 346 -4.60 3.42 5.78
C GLY A 346 -5.75 4.42 5.81
N TYR A 347 -6.69 4.33 4.88
CA TYR A 347 -7.87 5.17 4.86
C TYR A 347 -8.85 4.85 6.00
N ALA A 348 -9.01 3.57 6.35
CA ALA A 348 -9.81 3.18 7.52
C ALA A 348 -9.23 3.75 8.83
N VAL A 349 -7.90 3.79 8.97
CA VAL A 349 -7.22 4.47 10.10
C VAL A 349 -7.54 5.96 10.11
N ALA A 350 -7.48 6.64 8.96
CA ALA A 350 -7.85 8.05 8.88
C ALA A 350 -9.32 8.30 9.26
N LEU A 351 -10.25 7.46 8.79
CA LEU A 351 -11.68 7.55 9.15
C LEU A 351 -11.91 7.30 10.65
N LEU A 352 -11.21 6.37 11.26
CA LEU A 352 -11.30 6.13 12.70
C LEU A 352 -10.90 7.38 13.50
N ILE A 353 -9.83 8.07 13.09
CA ILE A 353 -9.37 9.30 13.73
C ILE A 353 -10.39 10.42 13.53
N ILE A 354 -10.91 10.61 12.32
CA ILE A 354 -11.93 11.59 11.99
C ILE A 354 -13.16 11.37 12.89
N ASN A 355 -13.69 10.14 12.93
CA ASN A 355 -14.85 9.80 13.75
C ASN A 355 -14.60 9.99 15.26
N PHE A 356 -13.39 9.73 15.74
CA PHE A 356 -13.03 9.93 17.15
C PHE A 356 -13.06 11.39 17.56
N LYS A 357 -12.61 12.28 16.68
CA LYS A 357 -12.56 13.74 16.91
C LYS A 357 -13.88 14.44 16.61
N ASP A 358 -14.77 13.82 15.84
CA ASP A 358 -16.09 14.35 15.54
C ASP A 358 -17.03 14.14 16.74
N SER A 359 -17.41 15.23 17.42
CA SER A 359 -18.32 15.18 18.57
C SER A 359 -19.75 14.77 18.17
N GLU A 360 -20.13 15.04 16.92
CA GLU A 360 -21.47 14.70 16.41
C GLU A 360 -21.58 13.27 15.92
N PHE A 361 -20.45 12.61 15.67
CA PHE A 361 -20.44 11.23 15.20
C PHE A 361 -21.14 10.30 16.21
N LEU A 362 -22.29 9.73 15.80
CA LEU A 362 -23.14 8.87 16.63
C LEU A 362 -23.51 9.48 18.00
N SER A 363 -23.66 10.80 18.09
CA SER A 363 -24.02 11.51 19.34
C SER A 363 -25.40 11.11 19.85
N ASP A 364 -26.33 10.78 18.95
CA ASP A 364 -27.67 10.26 19.23
C ASP A 364 -27.68 8.80 19.73
N LYS A 365 -26.57 8.06 19.59
CA LYS A 365 -26.40 6.65 19.92
C LYS A 365 -25.12 6.39 20.73
N PRO A 366 -25.01 6.89 21.97
CA PRO A 366 -23.75 6.87 22.72
C PRO A 366 -23.23 5.46 23.01
N THR A 367 -24.12 4.49 23.21
CA THR A 367 -23.75 3.09 23.40
C THR A 367 -23.11 2.51 22.13
N LEU A 368 -23.70 2.78 20.95
CA LEU A 368 -23.15 2.35 19.66
C LEU A 368 -21.80 3.03 19.38
N ARG A 369 -21.68 4.32 19.72
CA ARG A 369 -20.41 5.04 19.61
C ARG A 369 -19.30 4.40 20.43
N LYS A 370 -19.56 4.06 21.70
CA LYS A 370 -18.61 3.38 22.57
C LYS A 370 -18.24 1.99 22.01
N ALA A 371 -19.23 1.19 21.62
CA ALA A 371 -19.02 -0.13 21.05
C ALA A 371 -18.18 -0.06 19.76
N TYR A 372 -18.47 0.90 18.88
CA TYR A 372 -17.70 1.12 17.65
C TYR A 372 -16.22 1.38 17.94
N PHE A 373 -15.87 2.31 18.84
CA PHE A 373 -14.48 2.62 19.13
C PHE A 373 -13.76 1.48 19.84
N LEU A 374 -14.42 0.74 20.70
CA LEU A 374 -13.86 -0.44 21.35
C LEU A 374 -13.56 -1.54 20.31
N ILE A 375 -14.53 -1.87 19.46
CA ILE A 375 -14.37 -2.92 18.44
C ILE A 375 -13.30 -2.50 17.42
N ALA A 376 -13.39 -1.29 16.85
CA ALA A 376 -12.43 -0.81 15.87
C ALA A 376 -11.02 -0.71 16.45
N GLY A 377 -10.86 -0.21 17.68
CA GLY A 377 -9.60 -0.14 18.39
C GLY A 377 -9.00 -1.53 18.67
N PHE A 378 -9.82 -2.47 19.13
CA PHE A 378 -9.40 -3.87 19.35
C PHE A 378 -8.94 -4.53 18.04
N LEU A 379 -9.72 -4.39 16.96
CA LEU A 379 -9.37 -4.96 15.66
C LEU A 379 -8.10 -4.33 15.10
N LEU A 380 -7.93 -3.00 15.21
CA LEU A 380 -6.70 -2.33 14.82
C LEU A 380 -5.49 -2.87 15.58
N ALA A 381 -5.61 -2.99 16.91
CA ALA A 381 -4.56 -3.56 17.75
C ALA A 381 -4.24 -5.01 17.37
N ALA A 382 -5.25 -5.83 17.12
CA ALA A 382 -5.08 -7.22 16.69
C ALA A 382 -4.30 -7.31 15.35
N HIS A 383 -4.62 -6.46 14.38
CA HIS A 383 -3.89 -6.40 13.11
C HIS A 383 -2.42 -5.98 13.29
N VAL A 384 -2.18 -4.95 14.11
CA VAL A 384 -0.81 -4.45 14.36
C VAL A 384 0.01 -5.49 15.12
N LEU A 385 -0.52 -6.07 16.18
CA LEU A 385 0.17 -7.11 16.96
C LEU A 385 0.49 -8.33 16.10
N SER A 386 -0.45 -8.77 15.26
CA SER A 386 -0.22 -9.88 14.34
C SER A 386 0.94 -9.61 13.38
N GLN A 387 1.02 -8.40 12.84
CA GLN A 387 2.13 -8.03 11.96
C GLN A 387 3.47 -7.92 12.71
N LEU A 388 3.49 -7.40 13.93
CA LEU A 388 4.70 -7.34 14.75
C LEU A 388 5.22 -8.75 15.07
N VAL A 389 4.32 -9.68 15.41
CA VAL A 389 4.69 -11.09 15.61
C VAL A 389 5.26 -11.67 14.31
N TYR A 390 4.64 -11.40 13.15
CA TYR A 390 5.17 -11.85 11.86
C TYR A 390 6.57 -11.31 11.56
N VAL A 391 6.81 -10.02 11.78
CA VAL A 391 8.15 -9.42 11.63
C VAL A 391 9.16 -10.09 12.57
N GLN A 392 8.77 -10.41 13.81
CA GLN A 392 9.62 -11.15 14.75
C GLN A 392 9.96 -12.55 14.22
N TYR A 393 9.01 -13.26 13.58
CA TYR A 393 9.28 -14.54 12.93
C TYR A 393 10.28 -14.40 11.79
N LEU A 394 10.12 -13.37 10.94
CA LEU A 394 11.06 -13.10 9.86
C LEU A 394 12.48 -12.80 10.38
N ILE A 395 12.60 -12.03 11.46
CA ILE A 395 13.90 -11.73 12.12
C ILE A 395 14.56 -13.03 12.61
N ARG A 396 13.79 -13.99 13.08
CA ARG A 396 14.29 -15.31 13.51
C ARG A 396 14.63 -16.25 12.33
N GLY A 397 14.37 -15.86 11.11
CA GLY A 397 14.64 -16.65 9.89
C GLY A 397 13.53 -17.60 9.47
N HIS A 398 12.31 -17.42 10.00
CA HIS A 398 11.12 -18.19 9.61
C HIS A 398 10.27 -17.36 8.66
N LEU A 399 10.20 -17.71 7.37
CA LEU A 399 9.44 -16.90 6.41
C LEU A 399 7.93 -17.17 6.42
N TYR A 400 7.48 -18.41 6.63
CA TYR A 400 6.06 -18.76 6.50
C TYR A 400 5.58 -19.88 7.43
N ARG A 401 6.46 -20.54 8.17
CA ARG A 401 6.08 -21.59 9.12
C ARG A 401 6.53 -21.24 10.52
N ILE A 402 5.67 -21.49 11.46
CA ILE A 402 5.94 -21.50 12.89
C ILE A 402 6.73 -22.75 13.24
#